data_d49b79c9e8c6e1233a24c51a8d091b01
#
_entry.id   d49b79c9e8c6e1233a24c51a8d091b01
#
_cell.length_a   1.000
_cell.length_b   1.000
_cell.length_c   1.000
_cell.angle_alpha   90.00
_cell.angle_beta   90.00
_cell.angle_gamma   90.00
#
_symmetry.space_group_name_H-M   'P 1'
#
loop_
_entity.id
_entity.type
_entity.pdbx_description
1 polymer ?
#
loop_
_entity_poly.entity_id
_entity_poly.type
_entity_poly.pdbx_seq_one_letter_code
_entity_poly.pdbx_strand_id
1 'polypeptide(L)'
;GNIFPAMEFLTASNKKGLGDQVKLFDDGTLNAENKKVVVVGGGDTAMDCVRTAVRQNAKSVKCLYRRDRENMPGSAREVGNAIEEGVEFLWLSSPKKFIGQKNVKSVEVQKMKLGDADSSGRKKPVIIENSNYELEADIVIKALGFDPENLPKLFNSENLAVSKWGTIKIDLNSMLTNIPGVFAAGDIVR
;
A
#
# COMPACT_ATOMS: atom_id res chain seq x y z
N GLY A 1 -4.25 17.26 -3.51
CA GLY A 1 -4.70 16.62 -2.26
C GLY A 1 -5.45 15.32 -2.51
N ASN A 2 -5.89 14.68 -1.45
CA ASN A 2 -6.66 13.42 -1.39
C ASN A 2 -5.92 12.19 -1.95
N ILE A 3 -4.59 12.19 -1.84
CA ILE A 3 -3.73 11.04 -2.13
C ILE A 3 -2.94 10.75 -0.85
N PHE A 4 -3.21 9.62 -0.20
CA PHE A 4 -2.71 9.32 1.14
C PHE A 4 -1.89 8.03 1.18
N PRO A 5 -0.89 7.93 2.05
CA PRO A 5 -0.32 6.65 2.45
C PRO A 5 -1.37 5.77 3.14
N ALA A 6 -1.26 4.46 2.98
CA ALA A 6 -2.17 3.49 3.60
C ALA A 6 -2.27 3.66 5.13
N MET A 7 -1.14 3.83 5.81
CA MET A 7 -1.12 3.94 7.27
C MET A 7 -1.81 5.21 7.78
N GLU A 8 -1.75 6.31 7.03
CA GLU A 8 -2.47 7.53 7.40
C GLU A 8 -3.99 7.31 7.38
N PHE A 9 -4.49 6.67 6.33
CA PHE A 9 -5.89 6.32 6.19
C PHE A 9 -6.36 5.32 7.26
N LEU A 10 -5.62 4.22 7.46
CA LEU A 10 -5.95 3.17 8.43
C LEU A 10 -5.87 3.68 9.87
N THR A 11 -4.83 4.46 10.20
CA THR A 11 -4.68 5.04 11.54
C THR A 11 -5.82 6.00 11.87
N ALA A 12 -6.20 6.87 10.91
CA ALA A 12 -7.33 7.78 11.11
C ALA A 12 -8.65 7.02 11.33
N SER A 13 -8.90 5.98 10.53
CA SER A 13 -10.08 5.13 10.67
C SER A 13 -10.12 4.40 12.01
N ASN A 14 -9.01 3.80 12.43
CA ASN A 14 -8.92 3.06 13.69
C ASN A 14 -9.11 3.98 14.91
N LYS A 15 -8.42 5.11 14.94
CA LYS A 15 -8.60 6.12 16.01
C LYS A 15 -10.04 6.58 16.11
N LYS A 16 -10.69 6.84 14.95
CA LYS A 16 -12.10 7.22 14.94
C LYS A 16 -13.01 6.11 15.49
N GLY A 17 -12.73 4.86 15.12
CA GLY A 17 -13.44 3.68 15.64
C GLY A 17 -13.28 3.49 17.16
N LEU A 18 -12.18 3.98 17.74
CA LEU A 18 -11.91 3.99 19.19
C LEU A 18 -12.52 5.20 19.91
N GLY A 19 -13.19 6.10 19.20
CA GLY A 19 -13.84 7.29 19.76
C GLY A 19 -12.98 8.55 19.79
N ASP A 20 -11.80 8.53 19.22
CA ASP A 20 -10.93 9.71 19.16
C ASP A 20 -11.48 10.79 18.22
N GLN A 21 -11.12 12.05 18.50
CA GLN A 21 -11.31 13.15 17.56
C GLN A 21 -10.17 13.14 16.55
N VAL A 22 -10.50 12.93 15.27
CA VAL A 22 -9.54 12.87 14.18
C VAL A 22 -9.90 13.91 13.12
N LYS A 23 -9.26 15.07 13.18
CA LYS A 23 -9.60 16.23 12.34
C LYS A 23 -9.76 15.89 10.86
N LEU A 24 -8.80 15.18 10.25
CA LEU A 24 -8.86 14.83 8.83
C LEU A 24 -9.94 13.79 8.48
N PHE A 25 -10.40 13.04 9.46
CA PHE A 25 -11.55 12.14 9.28
C PHE A 25 -12.86 12.91 9.45
N ASP A 26 -12.93 13.74 10.47
CA ASP A 26 -14.15 14.49 10.85
C ASP A 26 -14.49 15.59 9.82
N ASP A 27 -13.49 16.20 9.17
CA ASP A 27 -13.69 17.15 8.07
C ASP A 27 -13.94 16.46 6.69
N GLY A 28 -13.98 15.14 6.68
CA GLY A 28 -14.22 14.34 5.49
C GLY A 28 -13.00 14.10 4.61
N THR A 29 -11.82 14.65 4.90
CA THR A 29 -10.62 14.49 4.06
C THR A 29 -10.18 13.03 3.96
N LEU A 30 -10.07 12.32 5.10
CA LEU A 30 -9.70 10.90 5.21
C LEU A 30 -10.90 9.95 5.41
N ASN A 31 -12.12 10.42 5.28
CA ASN A 31 -13.32 9.61 5.34
C ASN A 31 -13.74 9.19 3.92
N ALA A 32 -13.95 7.89 3.71
CA ALA A 32 -14.32 7.32 2.41
C ALA A 32 -15.84 7.37 2.12
N GLU A 33 -16.66 7.82 3.07
CA GLU A 33 -18.11 7.84 2.94
C GLU A 33 -18.58 8.58 1.68
N ASN A 34 -19.42 7.90 0.88
CA ASN A 34 -19.97 8.39 -0.40
C ASN A 34 -18.92 8.77 -1.47
N LYS A 35 -17.68 8.30 -1.37
CA LYS A 35 -16.58 8.62 -2.28
C LYS A 35 -16.18 7.44 -3.16
N LYS A 36 -15.62 7.76 -4.33
CA LYS A 36 -14.94 6.81 -5.22
C LYS A 36 -13.50 6.66 -4.72
N VAL A 37 -13.18 5.49 -4.19
CA VAL A 37 -11.87 5.19 -3.60
C VAL A 37 -11.07 4.29 -4.53
N VAL A 38 -9.83 4.68 -4.79
CA VAL A 38 -8.87 3.88 -5.54
C VAL A 38 -7.69 3.53 -4.62
N VAL A 39 -7.48 2.25 -4.37
CA VAL A 39 -6.33 1.74 -3.62
C VAL A 39 -5.30 1.20 -4.60
N VAL A 40 -4.05 1.62 -4.45
CA VAL A 40 -2.93 1.17 -5.28
C VAL A 40 -2.03 0.25 -4.45
N GLY A 41 -2.02 -1.02 -4.79
CA GLY A 41 -1.21 -2.04 -4.10
C GLY A 41 -1.83 -3.42 -4.13
N GLY A 42 -1.12 -4.41 -3.62
CA GLY A 42 -1.57 -5.81 -3.69
C GLY A 42 -1.14 -6.66 -2.49
N GLY A 43 -0.64 -6.05 -1.42
CA GLY A 43 -0.35 -6.72 -0.14
C GLY A 43 -1.52 -6.66 0.83
N ASP A 44 -1.36 -7.27 2.00
CA ASP A 44 -2.39 -7.31 3.03
C ASP A 44 -2.80 -5.91 3.49
N THR A 45 -1.87 -4.95 3.57
CA THR A 45 -2.18 -3.54 3.84
C THR A 45 -3.16 -2.95 2.82
N ALA A 46 -3.05 -3.32 1.53
CA ALA A 46 -4.02 -2.88 0.52
C ALA A 46 -5.40 -3.52 0.77
N MET A 47 -5.44 -4.77 1.22
CA MET A 47 -6.70 -5.45 1.59
C MET A 47 -7.35 -4.78 2.79
N ASP A 48 -6.57 -4.39 3.80
CA ASP A 48 -7.08 -3.60 4.93
C ASP A 48 -7.67 -2.27 4.46
N CYS A 49 -7.00 -1.56 3.55
CA CYS A 49 -7.49 -0.28 3.03
C CYS A 49 -8.80 -0.43 2.24
N VAL A 50 -8.90 -1.39 1.32
CA VAL A 50 -10.12 -1.55 0.51
C VAL A 50 -11.32 -1.95 1.37
N ARG A 51 -11.13 -2.88 2.31
CA ARG A 51 -12.18 -3.33 3.22
C ARG A 51 -12.59 -2.24 4.22
N THR A 52 -11.62 -1.44 4.70
CA THR A 52 -11.92 -0.27 5.53
C THR A 52 -12.74 0.76 4.76
N ALA A 53 -12.41 1.03 3.49
CA ALA A 53 -13.17 1.96 2.67
C ALA A 53 -14.62 1.47 2.42
N VAL A 54 -14.81 0.16 2.19
CA VAL A 54 -16.16 -0.43 2.09
C VAL A 54 -16.95 -0.22 3.38
N ARG A 55 -16.34 -0.50 4.53
CA ARG A 55 -16.99 -0.33 5.86
C ARG A 55 -17.30 1.12 6.21
N GLN A 56 -16.60 2.07 5.59
CA GLN A 56 -16.91 3.50 5.68
C GLN A 56 -18.00 3.93 4.68
N ASN A 57 -18.71 3.00 4.03
CA ASN A 57 -19.74 3.28 3.03
C ASN A 57 -19.24 4.08 1.83
N ALA A 58 -18.06 3.74 1.30
CA ALA A 58 -17.58 4.30 0.05
C ALA A 58 -18.59 4.03 -1.10
N LYS A 59 -18.73 4.99 -2.01
CA LYS A 59 -19.58 4.85 -3.20
C LYS A 59 -19.09 3.74 -4.13
N SER A 60 -17.79 3.59 -4.25
CA SER A 60 -17.14 2.49 -4.96
C SER A 60 -15.70 2.34 -4.44
N VAL A 61 -15.21 1.11 -4.42
CA VAL A 61 -13.83 0.80 -4.04
C VAL A 61 -13.18 -0.03 -5.14
N LYS A 62 -12.08 0.48 -5.69
CA LYS A 62 -11.30 -0.19 -6.73
C LYS A 62 -9.87 -0.39 -6.29
N CYS A 63 -9.36 -1.60 -6.49
CA CYS A 63 -7.98 -1.96 -6.18
C CYS A 63 -7.17 -2.10 -7.47
N LEU A 64 -6.18 -1.21 -7.66
CA LEU A 64 -5.24 -1.29 -8.78
C LEU A 64 -4.04 -2.14 -8.41
N TYR A 65 -3.82 -3.21 -9.15
CA TYR A 65 -2.63 -4.04 -8.98
C TYR A 65 -1.92 -4.33 -10.30
N ARG A 66 -0.61 -4.10 -10.31
CA ARG A 66 0.23 -4.17 -11.52
C ARG A 66 0.50 -5.58 -12.07
N ARG A 67 0.19 -6.64 -11.31
CA ARG A 67 0.25 -8.04 -11.72
C ARG A 67 -1.16 -8.65 -11.70
N ASP A 68 -1.26 -9.93 -11.97
CA ASP A 68 -2.50 -10.71 -11.85
C ASP A 68 -2.72 -11.20 -10.41
N ARG A 69 -3.83 -11.91 -10.21
CA ARG A 69 -4.22 -12.47 -8.93
C ARG A 69 -3.20 -13.50 -8.41
N GLU A 70 -2.64 -14.34 -9.29
CA GLU A 70 -1.70 -15.39 -8.92
C GLU A 70 -0.37 -14.84 -8.40
N ASN A 71 0.05 -13.69 -8.91
CA ASN A 71 1.27 -13.00 -8.51
C ASN A 71 1.05 -11.94 -7.42
N MET A 72 -0.12 -11.92 -6.79
CA MET A 72 -0.45 -10.98 -5.73
C MET A 72 0.10 -11.47 -4.38
N PRO A 73 0.83 -10.62 -3.61
CA PRO A 73 1.40 -11.03 -2.32
C PRO A 73 0.38 -11.07 -1.19
N GLY A 74 -0.76 -10.43 -1.34
CA GLY A 74 -1.85 -10.47 -0.36
C GLY A 74 -2.44 -11.86 -0.21
N SER A 75 -2.84 -12.20 1.00
CA SER A 75 -3.45 -13.48 1.34
C SER A 75 -4.67 -13.74 0.45
N ALA A 76 -4.75 -14.95 -0.13
CA ALA A 76 -5.88 -15.34 -0.99
C ALA A 76 -7.24 -15.21 -0.28
N ARG A 77 -7.25 -15.45 1.05
CA ARG A 77 -8.42 -15.29 1.90
C ARG A 77 -8.86 -13.83 1.99
N GLU A 78 -7.93 -12.90 2.24
CA GLU A 78 -8.26 -11.47 2.35
C GLU A 78 -8.71 -10.89 1.02
N VAL A 79 -8.12 -11.34 -0.09
CA VAL A 79 -8.59 -10.98 -1.45
C VAL A 79 -10.00 -11.51 -1.70
N GLY A 80 -10.30 -12.75 -1.31
CA GLY A 80 -11.63 -13.34 -1.39
C GLY A 80 -12.66 -12.53 -0.61
N ASN A 81 -12.37 -12.23 0.65
CA ASN A 81 -13.22 -11.41 1.51
C ASN A 81 -13.48 -10.02 0.89
N ALA A 82 -12.46 -9.36 0.35
CA ALA A 82 -12.61 -8.06 -0.29
C ALA A 82 -13.53 -8.11 -1.53
N ILE A 83 -13.44 -9.18 -2.35
CA ILE A 83 -14.32 -9.39 -3.50
C ILE A 83 -15.78 -9.59 -3.04
N GLU A 84 -15.99 -10.41 -2.00
CA GLU A 84 -17.33 -10.65 -1.43
C GLU A 84 -17.93 -9.37 -0.83
N GLU A 85 -17.10 -8.50 -0.26
CA GLU A 85 -17.50 -7.18 0.25
C GLU A 85 -17.75 -6.14 -0.88
N GLY A 86 -17.57 -6.51 -2.16
CA GLY A 86 -17.89 -5.66 -3.31
C GLY A 86 -16.73 -4.82 -3.85
N VAL A 87 -15.49 -5.13 -3.49
CA VAL A 87 -14.31 -4.47 -4.05
C VAL A 87 -14.08 -4.93 -5.50
N GLU A 88 -13.92 -3.98 -6.41
CA GLU A 88 -13.54 -4.24 -7.80
C GLU A 88 -12.01 -4.26 -7.94
N PHE A 89 -11.44 -5.40 -8.36
CA PHE A 89 -10.02 -5.53 -8.63
C PHE A 89 -9.70 -5.25 -10.09
N LEU A 90 -8.82 -4.30 -10.34
CA LEU A 90 -8.29 -3.97 -11.65
C LEU A 90 -6.88 -4.55 -11.75
N TRP A 91 -6.83 -5.83 -12.10
CA TRP A 91 -5.59 -6.58 -12.32
C TRP A 91 -4.83 -6.04 -13.53
N LEU A 92 -3.51 -6.29 -13.57
CA LEU A 92 -2.65 -5.87 -14.67
C LEU A 92 -2.83 -4.38 -14.98
N SER A 93 -2.95 -3.57 -13.94
CA SER A 93 -3.21 -2.14 -14.03
C SER A 93 -2.32 -1.36 -13.09
N SER A 94 -1.72 -0.28 -13.58
CA SER A 94 -0.82 0.58 -12.79
C SER A 94 -1.20 2.04 -12.98
N PRO A 95 -1.18 2.86 -11.91
CA PRO A 95 -1.39 4.28 -12.06
C PRO A 95 -0.18 4.89 -12.80
N LYS A 96 -0.46 5.74 -13.78
CA LYS A 96 0.53 6.52 -14.52
C LYS A 96 0.60 7.95 -14.01
N LYS A 97 -0.57 8.55 -13.77
CA LYS A 97 -0.68 9.94 -13.33
C LYS A 97 -1.95 10.15 -12.51
N PHE A 98 -1.87 11.00 -11.50
CA PHE A 98 -3.04 11.50 -10.76
C PHE A 98 -3.47 12.83 -11.36
N ILE A 99 -4.75 12.97 -11.67
CA ILE A 99 -5.32 14.12 -12.38
C ILE A 99 -6.23 14.89 -11.42
N GLY A 100 -6.06 16.20 -11.37
CA GLY A 100 -6.84 17.12 -10.55
C GLY A 100 -6.05 18.40 -10.29
N GLN A 101 -6.70 19.47 -9.88
CA GLN A 101 -6.05 20.73 -9.53
C GLN A 101 -5.66 20.76 -8.03
N LYS A 102 -6.64 20.97 -7.16
CA LYS A 102 -6.43 20.98 -5.70
C LYS A 102 -6.50 19.57 -5.12
N ASN A 103 -7.48 18.79 -5.55
CA ASN A 103 -7.71 17.41 -5.13
C ASN A 103 -7.73 16.50 -6.36
N VAL A 104 -7.42 15.21 -6.15
CA VAL A 104 -7.54 14.19 -7.19
C VAL A 104 -9.00 14.11 -7.64
N LYS A 105 -9.21 13.96 -8.95
CA LYS A 105 -10.52 13.70 -9.58
C LYS A 105 -10.51 12.40 -10.36
N SER A 106 -9.34 12.01 -10.83
CA SER A 106 -9.17 10.77 -11.58
C SER A 106 -7.72 10.31 -11.56
N VAL A 107 -7.53 9.06 -11.94
CA VAL A 107 -6.25 8.41 -12.13
C VAL A 107 -6.12 7.99 -13.59
N GLU A 108 -5.11 8.46 -14.29
CA GLU A 108 -4.71 7.87 -15.57
C GLU A 108 -4.03 6.54 -15.28
N VAL A 109 -4.63 5.46 -15.76
CA VAL A 109 -4.18 4.09 -15.54
C VAL A 109 -3.67 3.52 -16.85
N GLN A 110 -2.58 2.76 -16.80
CA GLN A 110 -2.03 2.02 -17.94
C GLN A 110 -2.18 0.52 -17.69
N LYS A 111 -2.50 -0.24 -18.75
CA LYS A 111 -2.55 -1.70 -18.67
C LYS A 111 -1.16 -2.30 -18.71
N MET A 112 -1.02 -3.42 -18.02
CA MET A 112 0.21 -4.17 -17.91
C MET A 112 0.03 -5.55 -18.54
N LYS A 113 1.13 -6.20 -18.89
CA LYS A 113 1.22 -7.64 -19.17
C LYS A 113 2.32 -8.25 -18.31
N LEU A 114 2.28 -9.55 -18.13
CA LEU A 114 3.34 -10.28 -17.44
C LEU A 114 4.44 -10.62 -18.45
N GLY A 115 5.66 -10.25 -18.09
CA GLY A 115 6.89 -10.66 -18.78
C GLY A 115 7.59 -11.80 -18.03
N ASP A 116 8.89 -11.92 -18.20
CA ASP A 116 9.71 -12.93 -17.55
C ASP A 116 9.72 -12.81 -16.04
N ALA A 117 10.03 -13.91 -15.34
CA ALA A 117 10.15 -13.91 -13.89
C ALA A 117 11.32 -13.03 -13.43
N ASP A 118 11.11 -12.28 -12.34
CA ASP A 118 12.17 -11.54 -11.65
C ASP A 118 13.00 -12.47 -10.73
N SER A 119 14.01 -11.91 -10.06
CA SER A 119 14.88 -12.67 -9.13
C SER A 119 14.13 -13.30 -7.95
N SER A 120 12.89 -12.90 -7.68
CA SER A 120 12.01 -13.50 -6.67
C SER A 120 11.10 -14.60 -7.23
N GLY A 121 11.23 -14.94 -8.51
CA GLY A 121 10.38 -15.91 -9.21
C GLY A 121 9.02 -15.37 -9.66
N ARG A 122 8.71 -14.09 -9.38
CA ARG A 122 7.43 -13.47 -9.77
C ARG A 122 7.56 -12.83 -11.15
N LYS A 123 6.55 -13.01 -11.99
CA LYS A 123 6.52 -12.41 -13.34
C LYS A 123 6.59 -10.88 -13.26
N LYS A 124 7.50 -10.31 -14.04
CA LYS A 124 7.73 -8.85 -14.10
C LYS A 124 6.58 -8.16 -14.83
N PRO A 125 5.96 -7.11 -14.23
CA PRO A 125 4.96 -6.33 -14.95
C PRO A 125 5.60 -5.48 -16.03
N VAL A 126 5.05 -5.53 -17.25
CA VAL A 126 5.51 -4.79 -18.43
C VAL A 126 4.36 -3.92 -18.94
N ILE A 127 4.64 -2.68 -19.28
CA ILE A 127 3.65 -1.73 -19.79
C ILE A 127 3.18 -2.16 -21.19
N ILE A 128 1.87 -2.04 -21.41
CA ILE A 128 1.27 -2.13 -22.74
C ILE A 128 1.15 -0.71 -23.27
N GLU A 129 1.87 -0.40 -24.36
CA GLU A 129 1.84 0.92 -24.98
C GLU A 129 0.43 1.30 -25.43
N ASN A 130 0.10 2.60 -25.33
CA ASN A 130 -1.19 3.16 -25.75
C ASN A 130 -2.44 2.52 -25.11
N SER A 131 -2.30 1.94 -23.92
CA SER A 131 -3.38 1.25 -23.20
C SER A 131 -3.99 2.07 -22.08
N ASN A 132 -3.72 3.37 -22.06
CA ASN A 132 -4.15 4.25 -20.97
C ASN A 132 -5.66 4.45 -20.97
N TYR A 133 -6.24 4.51 -19.79
CA TYR A 133 -7.63 4.89 -19.56
C TYR A 133 -7.74 5.71 -18.26
N GLU A 134 -8.84 6.44 -18.13
CA GLU A 134 -9.09 7.28 -16.96
C GLU A 134 -10.03 6.59 -15.99
N LEU A 135 -9.71 6.65 -14.71
CA LEU A 135 -10.48 6.09 -13.62
C LEU A 135 -10.84 7.20 -12.63
N GLU A 136 -12.11 7.48 -12.46
CA GLU A 136 -12.57 8.48 -11.49
C GLU A 136 -12.20 8.10 -10.06
N ALA A 137 -11.73 9.08 -9.29
CA ALA A 137 -11.33 8.91 -7.89
C ALA A 137 -11.50 10.20 -7.09
N ASP A 138 -12.17 10.12 -5.95
CA ASP A 138 -12.25 11.20 -4.97
C ASP A 138 -11.13 11.08 -3.91
N ILE A 139 -10.69 9.83 -3.64
CA ILE A 139 -9.57 9.50 -2.76
C ILE A 139 -8.70 8.44 -3.43
N VAL A 140 -7.39 8.60 -3.33
CA VAL A 140 -6.40 7.58 -3.70
C VAL A 140 -5.60 7.17 -2.46
N ILE A 141 -5.47 5.88 -2.21
CA ILE A 141 -4.69 5.32 -1.11
C ILE A 141 -3.51 4.53 -1.69
N LYS A 142 -2.29 4.91 -1.30
CA LYS A 142 -1.06 4.24 -1.73
C LYS A 142 -0.67 3.18 -0.72
N ALA A 143 -0.83 1.90 -1.07
CA ALA A 143 -0.45 0.73 -0.26
C ALA A 143 0.69 -0.04 -0.95
N LEU A 144 1.79 0.65 -1.23
CA LEU A 144 2.91 0.17 -2.06
C LEU A 144 4.04 -0.48 -1.25
N GLY A 145 3.83 -0.72 0.03
CA GLY A 145 4.82 -1.21 0.97
C GLY A 145 5.40 -0.10 1.84
N PHE A 146 6.37 -0.46 2.66
CA PHE A 146 7.03 0.43 3.60
C PHE A 146 8.52 0.45 3.31
N ASP A 147 9.12 1.63 3.47
CA ASP A 147 10.57 1.76 3.53
C ASP A 147 11.01 1.61 4.99
N PRO A 148 12.13 0.93 5.27
CA PRO A 148 12.68 0.86 6.61
C PRO A 148 13.01 2.25 7.15
N GLU A 149 12.72 2.48 8.42
CA GLU A 149 13.16 3.71 9.09
C GLU A 149 14.68 3.76 9.21
N ASN A 150 15.24 4.95 9.16
CA ASN A 150 16.68 5.14 9.35
C ASN A 150 17.06 5.01 10.84
N LEU A 151 17.06 3.77 11.35
CA LEU A 151 17.33 3.47 12.75
C LEU A 151 18.73 3.88 13.20
N PRO A 152 19.81 3.75 12.40
CA PRO A 152 21.11 4.31 12.75
C PRO A 152 21.06 5.77 13.18
N LYS A 153 20.32 6.59 12.41
CA LYS A 153 20.14 8.01 12.73
C LYS A 153 19.18 8.22 13.92
N LEU A 154 18.08 7.50 13.98
CA LEU A 154 17.08 7.64 15.06
C LEU A 154 17.65 7.30 16.43
N PHE A 155 18.54 6.31 16.50
CA PHE A 155 19.17 5.86 17.75
C PHE A 155 20.53 6.50 18.01
N ASN A 156 20.99 7.45 17.18
CA ASN A 156 22.36 8.02 17.22
C ASN A 156 23.44 6.92 17.24
N SER A 157 23.23 5.87 16.48
CA SER A 157 24.10 4.69 16.37
C SER A 157 24.52 4.49 14.91
N GLU A 158 25.32 5.40 14.39
CA GLU A 158 25.76 5.39 12.99
C GLU A 158 26.56 4.13 12.60
N ASN A 159 27.13 3.45 13.58
CA ASN A 159 27.83 2.17 13.42
C ASN A 159 26.90 0.96 13.30
N LEU A 160 25.56 1.10 13.49
CA LEU A 160 24.61 0.02 13.29
C LEU A 160 24.57 -0.37 11.81
N ALA A 161 24.97 -1.60 11.49
CA ALA A 161 25.05 -2.08 10.12
C ALA A 161 23.67 -2.31 9.50
N VAL A 162 23.45 -1.68 8.35
CA VAL A 162 22.22 -1.87 7.57
C VAL A 162 22.53 -2.39 6.15
N SER A 163 21.54 -2.98 5.52
CA SER A 163 21.61 -3.40 4.14
C SER A 163 21.50 -2.19 3.19
N LYS A 164 21.71 -2.41 1.90
CA LYS A 164 21.44 -1.39 0.86
C LYS A 164 19.98 -0.90 0.83
N TRP A 165 19.08 -1.64 1.45
CA TRP A 165 17.66 -1.32 1.53
C TRP A 165 17.27 -0.62 2.84
N GLY A 166 18.22 -0.44 3.78
CA GLY A 166 17.98 0.17 5.07
C GLY A 166 17.57 -0.80 6.18
N THR A 167 17.42 -2.10 5.89
CA THR A 167 17.11 -3.12 6.92
C THR A 167 18.35 -3.44 7.76
N ILE A 168 18.16 -3.77 9.04
CA ILE A 168 19.26 -4.11 9.96
C ILE A 168 19.91 -5.43 9.56
N LYS A 169 21.24 -5.46 9.47
CA LYS A 169 21.99 -6.71 9.28
C LYS A 169 22.13 -7.45 10.59
N ILE A 170 21.80 -8.73 10.56
CA ILE A 170 21.90 -9.62 11.73
C ILE A 170 22.60 -10.93 11.35
N ASP A 171 23.11 -11.61 12.35
CA ASP A 171 23.36 -13.06 12.30
C ASP A 171 22.02 -13.80 12.44
N LEU A 172 21.68 -14.64 11.46
CA LEU A 172 20.37 -15.29 11.40
C LEU A 172 20.15 -16.35 12.48
N ASN A 173 21.23 -16.86 13.12
CA ASN A 173 21.11 -17.87 14.17
C ASN A 173 20.87 -17.25 15.53
N SER A 174 21.56 -16.14 15.80
CA SER A 174 21.52 -15.45 17.09
C SER A 174 20.65 -14.21 17.11
N MET A 175 20.23 -13.70 15.96
CA MET A 175 19.56 -12.39 15.79
C MET A 175 20.40 -11.20 16.26
N LEU A 176 21.70 -11.39 16.51
CA LEU A 176 22.63 -10.34 16.91
C LEU A 176 22.92 -9.39 15.75
N THR A 177 22.94 -8.11 16.05
CA THR A 177 23.48 -7.09 15.14
C THR A 177 25.01 -7.05 15.24
N ASN A 178 25.64 -6.14 14.51
CA ASN A 178 27.08 -5.88 14.69
C ASN A 178 27.41 -5.14 15.99
N ILE A 179 26.42 -4.69 16.77
CA ILE A 179 26.62 -4.03 18.06
C ILE A 179 26.43 -5.07 19.16
N PRO A 180 27.44 -5.31 20.02
CA PRO A 180 27.34 -6.30 21.10
C PRO A 180 26.12 -6.07 22.01
N GLY A 181 25.35 -7.11 22.26
CA GLY A 181 24.16 -7.07 23.12
C GLY A 181 22.91 -6.46 22.45
N VAL A 182 23.00 -6.05 21.18
CA VAL A 182 21.86 -5.51 20.44
C VAL A 182 21.35 -6.55 19.45
N PHE A 183 20.08 -6.88 19.56
CA PHE A 183 19.36 -7.86 18.73
C PHE A 183 18.30 -7.14 17.87
N ALA A 184 17.98 -7.69 16.70
CA ALA A 184 16.89 -7.23 15.87
C ALA A 184 16.14 -8.41 15.25
N ALA A 185 14.80 -8.25 15.13
CA ALA A 185 13.93 -9.26 14.55
C ALA A 185 12.69 -8.60 13.89
N GLY A 186 11.93 -9.37 13.11
CA GLY A 186 10.75 -8.90 12.40
C GLY A 186 11.05 -8.29 11.04
N ASP A 187 10.18 -7.39 10.56
CA ASP A 187 10.26 -6.83 9.21
C ASP A 187 11.50 -5.97 8.98
N ILE A 188 12.05 -5.38 10.04
CA ILE A 188 13.23 -4.52 9.96
C ILE A 188 14.52 -5.28 9.57
N VAL A 189 14.52 -6.60 9.60
CA VAL A 189 15.68 -7.44 9.23
C VAL A 189 15.52 -8.18 7.90
N ARG A 190 14.42 -7.93 7.18
CA ARG A 190 14.07 -8.63 5.94
C ARG A 190 14.19 -7.78 4.69
#